data_cb92c09841f4c295774c7426db29ffc9
#
_entry.id   cb92c09841f4c295774c7426db29ffc9
#
_cell.length_a   1.000
_cell.length_b   1.000
_cell.length_c   1.000
_cell.angle_alpha   90.00
_cell.angle_beta   90.00
_cell.angle_gamma   90.00
#
_symmetry.space_group_name_H-M   'P 1'
#
loop_
_entity.id
_entity.type
_entity.pdbx_description
1 polymer ?
#
loop_
_entity_poly.entity_id
_entity_poly.type
_entity_poly.pdbx_seq_one_letter_code
_entity_poly.pdbx_strand_id
1 'polypeptide(L)'
;MARTRTPEAPLKVPSGFVASAVRLPTSSRNMAGRPEGWQNSAWNFWETTGELRYVAQWTGNVLSRANLVPAKREGRMLVPIMDPKDPATEAMEALYGGPQGQAQMLQLFGIHTTVAGEVYIVNRAAHDDWNCLAAGKVTQLGNGASGTQRLQADFGTEGGPMALSASDLTIRVWTPHPRDPTRPDSPVRANLNTLGQIRSYDAHINAQVRSRLAGNGILFLSNEVDFPVPPGADPAASPATHFMKMLAEAMMTPIENPEDPSALVPIVAMVPTDSLGKNEWIKFWTDLDEKVVEMRDAAIKRLALGLDVPPEVLLGVADANHWNAWLSEESAVKAHLEPKLAIIAYALTEQYLQPALKGLVPDAEDYFVIADTSGIRLRPNRSQEAIELYDRGELSGIALRRETGFQQEDAPGDEQVRIWLLRKIATGSTSPEQ
;
A
#
# COMPACT_ATOMS: atom_id res chain seq x y z
N MET A 1 16.01 46.31 -47.63
CA MET A 1 16.47 45.88 -46.30
C MET A 1 15.59 44.68 -45.86
N ALA A 2 16.08 43.49 -46.04
CA ALA A 2 15.38 42.25 -45.66
C ALA A 2 15.60 42.01 -44.15
N ARG A 3 14.53 41.98 -43.37
CA ARG A 3 14.57 41.57 -41.96
C ARG A 3 14.81 40.06 -41.90
N THR A 4 16.00 39.71 -41.49
CA THR A 4 16.35 38.33 -41.08
C THR A 4 15.47 37.95 -39.87
N ARG A 5 14.51 37.03 -40.07
CA ARG A 5 13.81 36.35 -38.98
C ARG A 5 14.82 35.48 -38.24
N THR A 6 15.06 35.84 -36.99
CA THR A 6 15.71 34.91 -36.01
C THR A 6 14.88 33.66 -35.95
N PRO A 7 15.49 32.44 -36.02
CA PRO A 7 14.75 31.19 -35.84
C PRO A 7 14.15 31.20 -34.42
N GLU A 8 12.82 31.13 -34.35
CA GLU A 8 12.13 30.88 -33.09
C GLU A 8 12.67 29.59 -32.49
N ALA A 9 13.18 29.70 -31.26
CA ALA A 9 13.53 28.54 -30.49
C ALA A 9 12.32 27.56 -30.45
N PRO A 10 12.54 26.27 -30.64
CA PRO A 10 11.44 25.29 -30.59
C PRO A 10 10.70 25.49 -29.27
N LEU A 11 9.39 25.73 -29.37
CA LEU A 11 8.48 25.73 -28.23
C LEU A 11 8.76 24.44 -27.45
N LYS A 12 9.44 24.55 -26.29
CA LYS A 12 9.46 23.51 -25.32
C LYS A 12 8.00 23.27 -24.95
N VAL A 13 7.44 22.19 -25.49
CA VAL A 13 6.16 21.69 -24.99
C VAL A 13 6.39 21.49 -23.49
N PRO A 14 5.69 22.23 -22.63
CA PRO A 14 5.84 21.98 -21.21
C PRO A 14 5.43 20.53 -21.01
N SER A 15 6.35 19.70 -20.57
CA SER A 15 6.08 18.36 -20.03
C SER A 15 5.27 18.49 -18.72
N GLY A 16 4.32 19.42 -18.72
CA GLY A 16 3.82 20.09 -17.53
C GLY A 16 2.79 19.32 -16.72
N PHE A 17 2.28 18.20 -17.20
CA PHE A 17 1.25 17.50 -16.43
C PHE A 17 1.76 16.31 -15.59
N VAL A 18 2.95 15.82 -15.88
CA VAL A 18 3.53 14.68 -15.15
C VAL A 18 4.65 15.12 -14.20
N ALA A 19 5.02 16.39 -14.21
CA ALA A 19 6.15 16.93 -13.44
C ALA A 19 5.83 17.06 -11.94
N SER A 20 5.54 15.95 -11.30
CA SER A 20 5.59 15.84 -9.85
C SER A 20 6.91 15.24 -9.38
N ALA A 21 7.97 15.46 -10.14
CA ALA A 21 9.31 15.06 -9.76
C ALA A 21 10.28 16.22 -9.98
N VAL A 22 11.16 16.41 -9.01
CA VAL A 22 12.23 17.38 -9.10
C VAL A 22 13.49 16.83 -8.46
N ARG A 23 14.61 16.95 -9.15
CA ARG A 23 15.91 16.74 -8.54
C ARG A 23 16.20 17.91 -7.62
N LEU A 24 16.41 17.62 -6.34
CA LEU A 24 16.80 18.63 -5.37
C LEU A 24 18.32 18.86 -5.51
N PRO A 25 18.77 20.02 -5.97
CA PRO A 25 20.16 20.35 -5.87
C PRO A 25 20.53 20.43 -4.38
N THR A 26 21.73 19.97 -4.04
CA THR A 26 22.27 19.98 -2.66
C THR A 26 22.29 21.39 -2.04
N SER A 27 22.00 22.43 -2.83
CA SER A 27 21.96 23.86 -2.45
C SER A 27 20.62 24.52 -2.74
N SER A 28 19.47 23.80 -2.65
CA SER A 28 18.18 24.37 -3.03
C SER A 28 17.51 25.11 -1.87
N ARG A 29 16.97 26.29 -2.16
CA ARG A 29 16.09 27.04 -1.26
C ARG A 29 14.66 26.44 -1.39
N ASN A 30 14.06 25.99 -0.29
CA ASN A 30 12.63 25.73 -0.11
C ASN A 30 11.99 24.47 -0.73
N MET A 31 12.72 23.42 -1.13
CA MET A 31 12.07 22.24 -1.71
C MET A 31 12.14 20.95 -0.85
N ALA A 32 12.94 20.92 0.20
CA ALA A 32 12.85 19.83 1.19
C ALA A 32 11.58 20.06 2.03
N GLY A 33 10.60 19.19 1.85
CA GLY A 33 9.28 19.37 2.41
C GLY A 33 9.29 19.25 3.94
N ARG A 34 8.81 20.28 4.60
CA ARG A 34 8.29 20.11 5.94
C ARG A 34 7.03 19.26 5.78
N PRO A 35 6.89 18.10 6.48
CA PRO A 35 5.68 17.31 6.37
C PRO A 35 4.49 18.17 6.77
N GLU A 36 3.42 18.11 5.99
CA GLU A 36 2.17 18.74 6.39
C GLU A 36 1.55 17.96 7.55
N GLY A 37 0.76 18.62 8.40
CA GLY A 37 0.18 17.98 9.58
C GLY A 37 -0.64 16.74 9.26
N TRP A 38 -1.31 16.70 8.11
CA TRP A 38 -2.08 15.56 7.66
C TRP A 38 -1.20 14.34 7.32
N GLN A 39 0.02 14.56 6.80
CA GLN A 39 0.97 13.48 6.49
C GLN A 39 1.45 12.76 7.73
N ASN A 40 1.74 13.51 8.80
CA ASN A 40 2.09 12.92 10.09
C ASN A 40 0.93 12.10 10.66
N SER A 41 -0.30 12.60 10.53
CA SER A 41 -1.50 11.85 10.92
C SER A 41 -1.68 10.59 10.08
N ALA A 42 -1.45 10.66 8.77
CA ALA A 42 -1.52 9.52 7.86
C ALA A 42 -0.51 8.43 8.24
N TRP A 43 0.74 8.79 8.54
CA TRP A 43 1.75 7.85 9.02
C TRP A 43 1.38 7.23 10.37
N ASN A 44 0.83 8.02 11.31
CA ASN A 44 0.33 7.49 12.58
C ASN A 44 -0.78 6.45 12.36
N PHE A 45 -1.73 6.72 11.45
CA PHE A 45 -2.76 5.73 11.10
C PHE A 45 -2.17 4.51 10.40
N TRP A 46 -1.17 4.67 9.55
CA TRP A 46 -0.49 3.52 8.92
C TRP A 46 0.17 2.59 9.95
N GLU A 47 0.69 3.15 11.04
CA GLU A 47 1.28 2.37 12.14
C GLU A 47 0.21 1.71 13.03
N THR A 48 -0.96 2.34 13.18
CA THR A 48 -1.96 1.96 14.20
C THR A 48 -3.25 1.37 13.65
N THR A 49 -3.49 1.42 12.32
CA THR A 49 -4.73 0.95 11.68
C THR A 49 -4.39 -0.08 10.61
N GLY A 50 -4.79 -1.33 10.85
CA GLY A 50 -4.46 -2.47 10.01
C GLY A 50 -4.95 -2.32 8.56
N GLU A 51 -6.12 -1.75 8.37
CA GLU A 51 -6.75 -1.55 7.06
C GLU A 51 -5.93 -0.61 6.17
N LEU A 52 -5.46 0.51 6.70
CA LEU A 52 -4.60 1.42 5.94
C LEU A 52 -3.25 0.80 5.63
N ARG A 53 -2.66 0.12 6.62
CA ARG A 53 -1.39 -0.59 6.43
C ARG A 53 -1.51 -1.63 5.33
N TYR A 54 -2.60 -2.40 5.33
CA TYR A 54 -2.85 -3.44 4.35
C TYR A 54 -2.95 -2.85 2.93
N VAL A 55 -3.76 -1.80 2.71
CA VAL A 55 -3.91 -1.14 1.40
C VAL A 55 -2.58 -0.59 0.90
N ALA A 56 -1.82 0.09 1.76
CA ALA A 56 -0.53 0.64 1.37
C ALA A 56 0.48 -0.46 0.99
N GLN A 57 0.53 -1.55 1.76
CA GLN A 57 1.39 -2.70 1.46
C GLN A 57 0.93 -3.44 0.21
N TRP A 58 -0.39 -3.64 0.02
CA TRP A 58 -0.94 -4.22 -1.19
C TRP A 58 -0.53 -3.41 -2.43
N THR A 59 -0.70 -2.09 -2.38
CA THR A 59 -0.25 -1.20 -3.47
C THR A 59 1.24 -1.37 -3.74
N GLY A 60 2.07 -1.34 -2.71
CA GLY A 60 3.52 -1.53 -2.84
C GLY A 60 3.88 -2.89 -3.42
N ASN A 61 3.26 -3.97 -2.92
CA ASN A 61 3.50 -5.34 -3.39
C ASN A 61 3.10 -5.53 -4.86
N VAL A 62 2.01 -4.91 -5.30
CA VAL A 62 1.62 -4.96 -6.72
C VAL A 62 2.61 -4.18 -7.57
N LEU A 63 2.99 -2.96 -7.18
CA LEU A 63 3.96 -2.15 -7.92
C LEU A 63 5.34 -2.81 -7.99
N SER A 64 5.76 -3.56 -6.97
CA SER A 64 7.05 -4.26 -6.96
C SER A 64 7.18 -5.36 -8.02
N ARG A 65 6.07 -5.78 -8.64
CA ARG A 65 6.07 -6.76 -9.73
C ARG A 65 6.26 -6.12 -11.13
N ALA A 66 6.23 -4.79 -11.22
CA ALA A 66 6.53 -4.09 -12.45
C ALA A 66 8.04 -4.05 -12.67
N ASN A 67 8.45 -4.00 -13.94
CA ASN A 67 9.83 -3.73 -14.30
C ASN A 67 9.95 -2.33 -14.92
N LEU A 68 10.91 -1.55 -14.47
CA LEU A 68 11.29 -0.31 -15.12
C LEU A 68 12.40 -0.61 -16.11
N VAL A 69 12.11 -0.38 -17.38
CA VAL A 69 13.02 -0.69 -18.47
C VAL A 69 13.38 0.57 -19.27
N PRO A 70 14.59 0.70 -19.77
CA PRO A 70 14.95 1.80 -20.65
C PRO A 70 14.26 1.62 -22.01
N ALA A 71 13.89 2.72 -22.63
CA ALA A 71 13.30 2.75 -23.94
C ALA A 71 13.85 3.92 -24.75
N LYS A 72 13.93 3.78 -26.06
CA LYS A 72 14.32 4.85 -26.97
C LYS A 72 13.13 5.28 -27.83
N ARG A 73 13.02 6.57 -28.08
CA ARG A 73 12.00 7.11 -28.97
C ARG A 73 12.37 6.87 -30.42
N GLU A 74 11.53 6.13 -31.12
CA GLU A 74 11.59 5.93 -32.56
C GLU A 74 10.34 6.53 -33.22
N GLY A 75 10.49 7.71 -33.77
CA GLY A 75 9.36 8.48 -34.28
C GLY A 75 8.34 8.87 -33.17
N ARG A 76 7.18 8.22 -33.16
CA ARG A 76 6.13 8.42 -32.15
C ARG A 76 6.04 7.30 -31.10
N MET A 77 6.83 6.26 -31.24
CA MET A 77 6.79 5.09 -30.37
C MET A 77 7.98 5.08 -29.42
N LEU A 78 7.80 4.52 -28.24
CA LEU A 78 8.86 4.18 -27.31
C LEU A 78 9.15 2.70 -27.47
N VAL A 79 10.37 2.37 -27.90
CA VAL A 79 10.81 0.98 -28.14
C VAL A 79 11.69 0.57 -26.96
N PRO A 80 11.35 -0.49 -26.21
CA PRO A 80 12.17 -0.99 -25.11
C PRO A 80 13.56 -1.39 -25.61
N ILE A 81 14.60 -1.03 -24.89
CA ILE A 81 15.97 -1.41 -25.16
C ILE A 81 16.25 -2.71 -24.40
N MET A 82 16.60 -3.76 -25.17
CA MET A 82 16.87 -5.10 -24.62
C MET A 82 18.37 -5.45 -24.69
N ASP A 83 19.20 -4.58 -25.26
CA ASP A 83 20.64 -4.82 -25.32
C ASP A 83 21.28 -4.54 -23.96
N PRO A 84 21.88 -5.56 -23.30
CA PRO A 84 22.54 -5.38 -22.01
C PRO A 84 23.75 -4.43 -22.04
N LYS A 85 24.31 -4.18 -23.22
CA LYS A 85 25.48 -3.31 -23.41
C LYS A 85 25.11 -1.87 -23.76
N ASP A 86 23.81 -1.57 -23.89
CA ASP A 86 23.37 -0.20 -24.10
C ASP A 86 23.63 0.62 -22.82
N PRO A 87 24.19 1.83 -22.93
CA PRO A 87 24.44 2.69 -21.77
C PRO A 87 23.22 2.98 -20.92
N ALA A 88 22.02 2.97 -21.52
CA ALA A 88 20.78 3.15 -20.78
C ALA A 88 20.41 1.93 -19.95
N THR A 89 20.71 0.71 -20.47
CA THR A 89 20.52 -0.53 -19.71
C THR A 89 21.50 -0.60 -18.56
N GLU A 90 22.79 -0.29 -18.78
CA GLU A 90 23.80 -0.23 -17.73
C GLU A 90 23.41 0.80 -16.64
N ALA A 91 22.92 1.97 -17.03
CA ALA A 91 22.45 2.99 -16.09
C ALA A 91 21.25 2.50 -15.27
N MET A 92 20.30 1.78 -15.89
CA MET A 92 19.14 1.23 -15.18
C MET A 92 19.51 0.06 -14.26
N GLU A 93 20.51 -0.75 -14.62
CA GLU A 93 21.02 -1.82 -13.75
C GLU A 93 21.80 -1.26 -12.54
N ALA A 94 22.57 -0.18 -12.75
CA ALA A 94 23.22 0.53 -11.66
C ALA A 94 22.22 1.22 -10.71
N LEU A 95 21.03 1.54 -11.22
CA LEU A 95 19.94 2.02 -10.42
C LEU A 95 19.42 0.86 -9.55
N TYR A 96 19.47 0.98 -8.24
CA TYR A 96 18.98 -0.01 -7.26
C TYR A 96 19.84 -1.26 -7.02
N GLY A 97 20.95 -1.46 -7.69
CA GLY A 97 21.73 -2.71 -7.53
C GLY A 97 21.01 -3.95 -8.09
N GLY A 98 20.26 -3.79 -9.19
CA GLY A 98 19.60 -4.87 -9.90
C GLY A 98 18.12 -5.08 -9.59
N PRO A 99 17.52 -6.19 -10.09
CA PRO A 99 16.06 -6.39 -10.05
C PRO A 99 15.44 -6.44 -8.65
N GLN A 100 16.16 -6.99 -7.67
CA GLN A 100 15.66 -7.07 -6.29
C GLN A 100 15.57 -5.68 -5.64
N GLY A 101 16.58 -4.85 -5.83
CA GLY A 101 16.57 -3.48 -5.35
C GLY A 101 15.50 -2.63 -6.01
N GLN A 102 15.26 -2.85 -7.33
CA GLN A 102 14.16 -2.21 -8.04
C GLN A 102 12.79 -2.58 -7.46
N ALA A 103 12.56 -3.88 -7.22
CA ALA A 103 11.31 -4.36 -6.63
C ALA A 103 11.07 -3.75 -5.24
N GLN A 104 12.11 -3.69 -4.40
CA GLN A 104 12.04 -3.08 -3.09
C GLN A 104 11.73 -1.58 -3.16
N MET A 105 12.39 -0.86 -4.07
CA MET A 105 12.12 0.56 -4.24
C MET A 105 10.71 0.84 -4.73
N LEU A 106 10.20 0.07 -5.69
CA LEU A 106 8.82 0.22 -6.18
C LEU A 106 7.80 -0.11 -5.08
N GLN A 107 8.11 -1.08 -4.21
CA GLN A 107 7.30 -1.37 -3.04
C GLN A 107 7.22 -0.17 -2.10
N LEU A 108 8.37 0.37 -1.71
CA LEU A 108 8.44 1.55 -0.84
C LEU A 108 7.81 2.78 -1.48
N PHE A 109 8.06 3.02 -2.77
CA PHE A 109 7.41 4.08 -3.53
C PHE A 109 5.88 3.98 -3.45
N GLY A 110 5.33 2.77 -3.65
CA GLY A 110 3.89 2.53 -3.54
C GLY A 110 3.33 2.85 -2.16
N ILE A 111 4.01 2.42 -1.10
CA ILE A 111 3.61 2.71 0.28
C ILE A 111 3.63 4.22 0.54
N HIS A 112 4.73 4.88 0.26
CA HIS A 112 4.89 6.33 0.52
C HIS A 112 3.88 7.19 -0.24
N THR A 113 3.69 6.90 -1.53
CA THR A 113 2.73 7.66 -2.36
C THR A 113 1.28 7.40 -1.96
N THR A 114 0.97 6.22 -1.45
CA THR A 114 -0.37 5.92 -0.93
C THR A 114 -0.62 6.61 0.40
N VAL A 115 0.32 6.54 1.35
CA VAL A 115 0.14 7.10 2.69
C VAL A 115 0.28 8.63 2.70
N ALA A 116 1.40 9.13 2.20
CA ALA A 116 1.80 10.54 2.34
C ALA A 116 1.76 11.35 1.03
N GLY A 117 1.51 10.69 -0.11
CA GLY A 117 1.47 11.34 -1.42
C GLY A 117 2.82 11.79 -1.95
N GLU A 118 3.91 11.56 -1.22
CA GLU A 118 5.27 11.90 -1.68
C GLU A 118 6.33 10.97 -1.10
N VAL A 119 7.45 10.91 -1.81
CA VAL A 119 8.65 10.16 -1.42
C VAL A 119 9.90 10.91 -1.85
N TYR A 120 10.96 10.77 -1.09
CA TYR A 120 12.30 11.22 -1.45
C TYR A 120 13.14 9.99 -1.78
N ILE A 121 13.60 9.90 -3.01
CA ILE A 121 14.53 8.87 -3.48
C ILE A 121 15.94 9.45 -3.35
N VAL A 122 16.74 8.87 -2.47
CA VAL A 122 18.08 9.35 -2.16
C VAL A 122 19.08 8.25 -2.51
N ASN A 123 20.08 8.58 -3.34
CA ASN A 123 21.25 7.75 -3.58
C ASN A 123 22.44 8.39 -2.87
N ARG A 124 23.16 7.59 -2.08
CA ARG A 124 24.42 7.99 -1.47
C ARG A 124 25.57 7.45 -2.29
N ALA A 125 26.16 8.28 -3.13
CA ALA A 125 27.21 7.89 -4.07
C ALA A 125 28.42 7.21 -3.37
N ALA A 126 28.76 7.62 -2.14
CA ALA A 126 29.84 7.04 -1.37
C ALA A 126 29.54 5.63 -0.82
N HIS A 127 28.28 5.26 -0.72
CA HIS A 127 27.83 3.98 -0.16
C HIS A 127 27.19 3.08 -1.21
N ASP A 128 26.98 3.60 -2.42
CA ASP A 128 26.28 2.91 -3.52
C ASP A 128 24.92 2.34 -3.10
N ASP A 129 24.16 3.11 -2.31
CA ASP A 129 22.87 2.69 -1.81
C ASP A 129 21.73 3.65 -2.19
N TRP A 130 20.55 3.08 -2.40
CA TRP A 130 19.32 3.79 -2.71
C TRP A 130 18.33 3.65 -1.56
N ASN A 131 17.74 4.78 -1.16
CA ASN A 131 16.79 4.83 -0.06
C ASN A 131 15.54 5.61 -0.46
N CYS A 132 14.37 5.10 -0.05
CA CYS A 132 13.11 5.83 -0.11
C CYS A 132 12.79 6.40 1.26
N LEU A 133 12.76 7.72 1.37
CA LEU A 133 12.56 8.43 2.63
C LEU A 133 11.25 9.20 2.63
N ALA A 134 10.59 9.25 3.78
CA ALA A 134 9.39 10.03 3.99
C ALA A 134 9.68 11.54 4.06
N ALA A 135 8.68 12.36 3.81
CA ALA A 135 8.72 13.79 4.10
C ALA A 135 9.12 14.03 5.56
N GLY A 136 9.98 14.99 5.77
CA GLY A 136 10.56 15.29 7.08
C GLY A 136 11.83 14.52 7.43
N LYS A 137 12.11 13.40 6.76
CA LYS A 137 13.41 12.71 6.86
C LYS A 137 14.50 13.36 6.00
N VAL A 138 14.11 14.12 4.99
CA VAL A 138 15.01 14.96 4.19
C VAL A 138 14.75 16.42 4.56
N THR A 139 15.70 17.05 5.22
CA THR A 139 15.57 18.42 5.72
C THR A 139 16.73 19.30 5.26
N GLN A 140 16.57 20.60 5.42
CA GLN A 140 17.63 21.55 5.11
C GLN A 140 18.49 21.77 6.34
N LEU A 141 19.80 21.61 6.19
CA LEU A 141 20.76 22.12 7.16
C LEU A 141 20.74 23.65 7.11
N GLY A 142 20.64 24.29 8.28
CA GLY A 142 20.63 25.74 8.39
C GLY A 142 21.80 26.41 7.65
N ASN A 143 21.68 27.71 7.43
CA ASN A 143 22.61 28.52 6.62
C ASN A 143 24.06 28.31 7.07
N GLY A 144 24.85 27.61 6.25
CA GLY A 144 26.29 27.70 6.34
C GLY A 144 26.78 29.10 6.01
N ALA A 145 27.97 29.46 6.43
CA ALA A 145 28.59 30.79 6.25
C ALA A 145 28.63 31.30 4.79
N SER A 146 28.35 30.46 3.80
CA SER A 146 28.30 30.77 2.37
C SER A 146 26.89 30.88 1.78
N GLY A 147 25.83 30.86 2.60
CA GLY A 147 24.45 30.98 2.13
C GLY A 147 23.90 29.76 1.35
N THR A 148 24.69 28.71 1.17
CA THR A 148 24.28 27.44 0.55
C THR A 148 23.64 26.54 1.60
N GLN A 149 22.34 26.33 1.51
CA GLN A 149 21.66 25.35 2.34
C GLN A 149 22.00 23.96 1.83
N ARG A 150 22.51 23.13 2.71
CA ARG A 150 22.79 21.71 2.43
C ARG A 150 21.57 20.88 2.85
N LEU A 151 21.32 19.82 2.13
CA LEU A 151 20.34 18.82 2.54
C LEU A 151 20.99 17.86 3.55
N GLN A 152 20.18 17.40 4.49
CA GLN A 152 20.50 16.26 5.35
C GLN A 152 19.37 15.25 5.26
N ALA A 153 19.71 13.98 5.39
CA ALA A 153 18.77 12.88 5.37
C ALA A 153 18.92 12.03 6.64
N ASP A 154 17.81 11.65 7.22
CA ASP A 154 17.72 10.73 8.35
C ASP A 154 17.40 9.33 7.84
N PHE A 155 18.39 8.46 7.84
CA PHE A 155 18.28 7.07 7.41
C PHE A 155 17.87 6.12 8.56
N GLY A 156 17.55 6.66 9.74
CA GLY A 156 17.18 5.85 10.91
C GLY A 156 18.37 5.13 11.55
N THR A 157 19.61 5.53 11.23
CA THR A 157 20.82 4.99 11.85
C THR A 157 21.11 5.67 13.18
N GLU A 158 21.82 4.99 14.08
CA GLU A 158 22.18 5.53 15.41
C GLU A 158 22.97 6.86 15.36
N GLY A 159 23.58 7.19 14.22
CA GLY A 159 24.30 8.45 14.00
C GLY A 159 23.42 9.67 13.77
N GLY A 160 22.10 9.52 13.69
CA GLY A 160 21.16 10.61 13.39
C GLY A 160 21.23 11.10 11.93
N PRO A 161 20.63 12.28 11.62
CA PRO A 161 20.59 12.82 10.27
C PRO A 161 22.00 13.09 9.72
N MET A 162 22.26 12.64 8.50
CA MET A 162 23.53 12.81 7.80
C MET A 162 23.45 13.90 6.74
N ALA A 163 24.46 14.75 6.65
CA ALA A 163 24.56 15.73 5.58
C ALA A 163 24.82 15.03 4.23
N LEU A 164 24.05 15.39 3.21
CA LEU A 164 24.24 14.88 1.87
C LEU A 164 25.39 15.64 1.17
N SER A 165 26.20 14.90 0.43
CA SER A 165 27.32 15.43 -0.36
C SER A 165 26.84 15.97 -1.71
N ALA A 166 27.72 16.66 -2.43
CA ALA A 166 27.40 17.16 -3.77
C ALA A 166 27.25 16.05 -4.83
N SER A 167 27.81 14.87 -4.55
CA SER A 167 27.71 13.69 -5.41
C SER A 167 26.44 12.88 -5.17
N ASP A 168 25.76 13.09 -4.02
CA ASP A 168 24.53 12.36 -3.70
C ASP A 168 23.35 12.89 -4.54
N LEU A 169 22.49 11.97 -4.96
CA LEU A 169 21.30 12.29 -5.72
C LEU A 169 20.07 12.28 -4.81
N THR A 170 19.29 13.34 -4.85
CA THR A 170 18.00 13.40 -4.15
C THR A 170 16.91 13.79 -5.13
N ILE A 171 15.94 12.91 -5.32
CA ILE A 171 14.77 13.14 -6.18
C ILE A 171 13.53 13.17 -5.28
N ARG A 172 12.81 14.28 -5.29
CA ARG A 172 11.47 14.35 -4.69
C ARG A 172 10.46 13.96 -5.74
N VAL A 173 9.62 12.96 -5.43
CA VAL A 173 8.50 12.52 -6.27
C VAL A 173 7.23 12.64 -5.47
N TRP A 174 6.18 13.25 -6.04
CA TRP A 174 4.90 13.42 -5.35
C TRP A 174 3.71 13.37 -6.28
N THR A 175 2.55 13.03 -5.75
CA THR A 175 1.26 13.20 -6.43
C THR A 175 0.79 14.65 -6.21
N PRO A 176 0.64 15.44 -7.26
CA PRO A 176 0.32 16.86 -7.10
C PRO A 176 -1.12 17.08 -6.62
N HIS A 177 -1.28 18.00 -5.68
CA HIS A 177 -2.61 18.43 -5.25
C HIS A 177 -3.28 19.23 -6.37
N PRO A 178 -4.56 18.98 -6.74
CA PRO A 178 -5.20 19.60 -7.89
C PRO A 178 -5.27 21.14 -7.84
N ARG A 179 -5.34 21.74 -6.65
CA ARG A 179 -5.40 23.18 -6.46
C ARG A 179 -4.04 23.84 -6.29
N ASP A 180 -3.04 23.07 -5.86
CA ASP A 180 -1.68 23.55 -5.63
C ASP A 180 -0.69 22.45 -6.01
N PRO A 181 -0.22 22.43 -7.27
CA PRO A 181 0.63 21.35 -7.78
C PRO A 181 1.98 21.17 -7.06
N THR A 182 2.40 22.17 -6.28
CA THR A 182 3.66 22.08 -5.51
C THR A 182 3.52 21.26 -4.23
N ARG A 183 2.27 21.05 -3.77
CA ARG A 183 1.94 20.30 -2.56
C ARG A 183 1.60 18.85 -2.89
N PRO A 184 1.99 17.91 -2.02
CA PRO A 184 1.60 16.53 -2.18
C PRO A 184 0.13 16.32 -1.81
N ASP A 185 -0.48 15.34 -2.44
CA ASP A 185 -1.82 14.85 -2.12
C ASP A 185 -1.87 13.33 -2.10
N SER A 186 -2.77 12.79 -1.30
CA SER A 186 -3.03 11.36 -1.21
C SER A 186 -4.51 11.12 -0.90
N PRO A 187 -5.10 10.05 -1.39
CA PRO A 187 -6.44 9.63 -1.01
C PRO A 187 -6.62 9.50 0.51
N VAL A 188 -5.57 9.16 1.26
CA VAL A 188 -5.59 9.06 2.73
C VAL A 188 -5.97 10.39 3.37
N ARG A 189 -5.55 11.52 2.81
CA ARG A 189 -5.86 12.85 3.34
C ARG A 189 -7.36 13.08 3.53
N ALA A 190 -8.16 12.71 2.54
CA ALA A 190 -9.63 12.83 2.59
C ALA A 190 -10.27 11.78 3.54
N ASN A 191 -9.56 10.70 3.83
CA ASN A 191 -10.06 9.58 4.62
C ASN A 191 -9.60 9.57 6.09
N LEU A 192 -8.88 10.59 6.55
CA LEU A 192 -8.41 10.66 7.94
C LEU A 192 -9.56 10.56 8.97
N ASN A 193 -10.70 11.19 8.68
CA ASN A 193 -11.88 11.10 9.55
C ASN A 193 -12.46 9.68 9.58
N THR A 194 -12.49 8.99 8.44
CA THR A 194 -12.97 7.59 8.36
C THR A 194 -12.05 6.65 9.13
N LEU A 195 -10.73 6.83 9.03
CA LEU A 195 -9.74 6.10 9.83
C LEU A 195 -9.94 6.36 11.33
N GLY A 196 -10.20 7.60 11.72
CA GLY A 196 -10.54 7.95 13.09
C GLY A 196 -11.81 7.26 13.58
N GLN A 197 -12.85 7.15 12.74
CA GLN A 197 -14.09 6.42 13.06
C GLN A 197 -13.83 4.93 13.27
N ILE A 198 -13.10 4.26 12.37
CA ILE A 198 -12.74 2.84 12.50
C ILE A 198 -12.04 2.61 13.85
N ARG A 199 -11.05 3.43 14.17
CA ARG A 199 -10.32 3.36 15.45
C ARG A 199 -11.23 3.57 16.67
N SER A 200 -12.22 4.45 16.56
CA SER A 200 -13.20 4.68 17.63
C SER A 200 -14.13 3.48 17.81
N TYR A 201 -14.57 2.84 16.72
CA TYR A 201 -15.35 1.62 16.79
C TYR A 201 -14.56 0.46 17.38
N ASP A 202 -13.30 0.28 16.99
CA ASP A 202 -12.41 -0.74 17.58
C ASP A 202 -12.19 -0.50 19.08
N ALA A 203 -12.00 0.75 19.49
CA ALA A 203 -11.87 1.10 20.89
C ALA A 203 -13.16 0.80 21.68
N HIS A 204 -14.33 1.08 21.09
CA HIS A 204 -15.63 0.77 21.69
C HIS A 204 -15.85 -0.73 21.83
N ILE A 205 -15.61 -1.52 20.77
CA ILE A 205 -15.69 -3.00 20.79
C ILE A 205 -14.76 -3.56 21.87
N ASN A 206 -13.51 -3.10 21.90
CA ASN A 206 -12.54 -3.52 22.89
C ASN A 206 -12.98 -3.16 24.34
N ALA A 207 -13.58 -1.99 24.52
CA ALA A 207 -14.13 -1.60 25.83
C ALA A 207 -15.30 -2.51 26.25
N GLN A 208 -16.18 -2.87 25.34
CA GLN A 208 -17.27 -3.83 25.59
C GLN A 208 -16.75 -5.21 26.00
N VAL A 209 -15.74 -5.71 25.27
CA VAL A 209 -15.14 -7.04 25.55
C VAL A 209 -14.44 -7.04 26.92
N ARG A 210 -13.77 -5.94 27.27
CA ARG A 210 -13.02 -5.82 28.54
C ARG A 210 -13.88 -5.43 29.74
N SER A 211 -14.99 -4.75 29.51
CA SER A 211 -15.86 -4.23 30.58
C SER A 211 -17.07 -5.13 30.78
N ARG A 212 -17.09 -5.89 31.85
CA ARG A 212 -18.31 -6.61 32.28
C ARG A 212 -19.48 -5.68 32.57
N LEU A 213 -19.21 -4.44 32.99
CA LEU A 213 -20.25 -3.45 33.25
C LEU A 213 -21.03 -3.05 32.02
N ALA A 214 -20.36 -2.97 30.84
CA ALA A 214 -21.03 -2.63 29.59
C ALA A 214 -22.05 -3.71 29.14
N GLY A 215 -21.80 -5.00 29.46
CA GLY A 215 -22.71 -6.10 29.13
C GLY A 215 -23.69 -6.49 30.25
N ASN A 216 -23.34 -6.25 31.51
CA ASN A 216 -24.09 -6.78 32.65
C ASN A 216 -24.93 -5.75 33.38
N GLY A 217 -24.72 -4.43 33.18
CA GLY A 217 -25.53 -3.38 33.77
C GLY A 217 -25.32 -3.20 35.28
N ILE A 218 -26.27 -2.52 35.93
CA ILE A 218 -26.32 -2.34 37.36
C ILE A 218 -27.53 -3.10 37.95
N LEU A 219 -27.24 -3.88 38.97
CA LEU A 219 -28.25 -4.54 39.74
C LEU A 219 -28.62 -3.63 40.92
N PHE A 220 -29.83 -3.09 40.96
CA PHE A 220 -30.37 -2.40 42.12
C PHE A 220 -30.98 -3.43 43.07
N LEU A 221 -30.47 -3.43 44.28
CA LEU A 221 -30.96 -4.28 45.37
C LEU A 221 -31.70 -3.42 46.39
N SER A 222 -32.82 -3.92 46.92
CA SER A 222 -33.49 -3.27 48.00
C SER A 222 -32.57 -3.20 49.24
N ASN A 223 -32.55 -2.12 49.95
CA ASN A 223 -31.84 -1.98 51.24
C ASN A 223 -32.40 -2.87 52.37
N GLU A 224 -33.56 -3.51 52.13
CA GLU A 224 -34.18 -4.49 53.03
C GLU A 224 -33.64 -5.93 52.80
N VAL A 225 -32.78 -6.13 51.79
CA VAL A 225 -32.16 -7.45 51.50
C VAL A 225 -31.06 -7.70 52.52
N ASP A 226 -31.22 -8.76 53.28
CA ASP A 226 -30.22 -9.22 54.24
C ASP A 226 -29.20 -10.15 53.56
N PHE A 227 -27.94 -9.78 53.58
CA PHE A 227 -26.87 -10.56 53.00
C PHE A 227 -26.13 -11.34 54.07
N PRO A 228 -25.78 -12.61 53.81
CA PRO A 228 -24.97 -13.39 54.74
C PRO A 228 -23.59 -12.73 54.90
N VAL A 229 -23.16 -12.52 56.10
CA VAL A 229 -21.83 -11.99 56.43
C VAL A 229 -20.83 -13.13 56.41
N PRO A 230 -19.73 -13.06 55.63
CA PRO A 230 -18.71 -14.10 55.57
C PRO A 230 -18.05 -14.28 56.96
N PRO A 231 -17.65 -15.53 57.32
CA PRO A 231 -16.89 -15.77 58.55
C PRO A 231 -15.58 -14.98 58.54
N GLY A 232 -15.38 -14.15 59.60
CA GLY A 232 -14.17 -13.30 59.75
C GLY A 232 -14.28 -11.92 59.15
N ALA A 233 -15.46 -11.48 58.72
CA ALA A 233 -15.69 -10.13 58.24
C ALA A 233 -15.71 -9.11 59.38
N ASP A 234 -15.38 -7.85 59.09
CA ASP A 234 -15.39 -6.77 60.04
C ASP A 234 -16.81 -6.54 60.61
N PRO A 235 -17.01 -6.70 61.92
CA PRO A 235 -18.33 -6.54 62.55
C PRO A 235 -18.89 -5.11 62.43
N ALA A 236 -18.05 -4.14 62.11
CA ALA A 236 -18.46 -2.73 61.97
C ALA A 236 -18.98 -2.39 60.56
N ALA A 237 -18.75 -3.25 59.57
CA ALA A 237 -19.20 -3.05 58.20
C ALA A 237 -20.61 -3.63 58.00
N SER A 238 -21.48 -2.91 57.29
CA SER A 238 -22.81 -3.42 56.96
C SER A 238 -22.74 -4.66 56.04
N PRO A 239 -23.68 -5.62 56.11
CA PRO A 239 -23.76 -6.75 55.20
C PRO A 239 -23.75 -6.34 53.71
N ALA A 240 -24.39 -5.23 53.37
CA ALA A 240 -24.40 -4.64 52.06
C ALA A 240 -22.99 -4.20 51.58
N THR A 241 -22.17 -3.67 52.51
CA THR A 241 -20.79 -3.26 52.21
C THR A 241 -19.91 -4.47 51.87
N HIS A 242 -20.09 -5.58 52.59
CA HIS A 242 -19.38 -6.83 52.28
C HIS A 242 -19.77 -7.40 50.93
N PHE A 243 -21.06 -7.40 50.59
CA PHE A 243 -21.56 -7.82 49.30
C PHE A 243 -21.00 -6.95 48.18
N MET A 244 -21.03 -5.64 48.32
CA MET A 244 -20.49 -4.70 47.34
C MET A 244 -18.98 -4.89 47.13
N LYS A 245 -18.22 -5.17 48.20
CA LYS A 245 -16.79 -5.47 48.09
C LYS A 245 -16.55 -6.78 47.33
N MET A 246 -17.27 -7.84 47.67
CA MET A 246 -17.21 -9.12 47.02
C MET A 246 -17.62 -9.03 45.53
N LEU A 247 -18.65 -8.25 45.23
CA LEU A 247 -19.09 -7.95 43.86
C LEU A 247 -18.01 -7.19 43.07
N ALA A 248 -17.40 -6.17 43.70
CA ALA A 248 -16.32 -5.42 43.09
C ALA A 248 -15.08 -6.30 42.79
N GLU A 249 -14.67 -7.14 43.73
CA GLU A 249 -13.58 -8.10 43.53
C GLU A 249 -13.90 -9.07 42.38
N ALA A 250 -15.10 -9.66 42.35
CA ALA A 250 -15.53 -10.57 41.28
C ALA A 250 -15.63 -9.86 39.90
N MET A 251 -15.89 -8.55 39.87
CA MET A 251 -15.91 -7.75 38.64
C MET A 251 -14.53 -7.29 38.22
N MET A 252 -13.58 -7.09 39.13
CA MET A 252 -12.22 -6.63 38.84
C MET A 252 -11.32 -7.77 38.41
N THR A 253 -11.48 -8.98 38.97
CA THR A 253 -10.63 -10.14 38.68
C THR A 253 -10.52 -10.45 37.20
N PRO A 254 -11.59 -10.47 36.39
CA PRO A 254 -11.46 -10.72 34.96
C PRO A 254 -10.87 -9.58 34.14
N ILE A 255 -10.83 -8.37 34.71
CA ILE A 255 -10.18 -7.21 34.06
C ILE A 255 -8.67 -7.29 34.30
N GLU A 256 -8.27 -7.70 35.51
CA GLU A 256 -6.87 -7.85 35.90
C GLU A 256 -6.25 -9.15 35.37
N ASN A 257 -7.03 -10.24 35.37
CA ASN A 257 -6.60 -11.55 34.88
C ASN A 257 -7.69 -12.22 34.02
N PRO A 258 -7.74 -11.95 32.70
CA PRO A 258 -8.79 -12.47 31.82
C PRO A 258 -8.85 -13.99 31.69
N GLU A 259 -7.78 -14.70 32.06
CA GLU A 259 -7.68 -16.17 31.99
C GLU A 259 -8.15 -16.86 33.28
N ASP A 260 -8.54 -16.12 34.28
CA ASP A 260 -9.00 -16.70 35.55
C ASP A 260 -10.37 -17.39 35.35
N PRO A 261 -10.51 -18.68 35.73
CA PRO A 261 -11.80 -19.39 35.62
C PRO A 261 -12.95 -18.73 36.38
N SER A 262 -12.67 -17.96 37.40
CA SER A 262 -13.68 -17.19 38.17
C SER A 262 -14.35 -16.10 37.32
N ALA A 263 -13.71 -15.73 36.19
CA ALA A 263 -14.27 -14.80 35.22
C ALA A 263 -15.58 -15.27 34.59
N LEU A 264 -15.80 -16.57 34.53
CA LEU A 264 -16.97 -17.19 33.87
C LEU A 264 -18.06 -17.62 34.85
N VAL A 265 -17.80 -17.56 36.13
CA VAL A 265 -18.77 -17.98 37.14
C VAL A 265 -19.77 -16.86 37.42
N PRO A 266 -21.07 -17.09 37.26
CA PRO A 266 -22.09 -16.10 37.62
C PRO A 266 -22.09 -15.83 39.14
N ILE A 267 -22.29 -14.56 39.51
CA ILE A 267 -22.43 -14.18 40.92
C ILE A 267 -23.81 -14.61 41.37
N VAL A 268 -23.84 -15.52 42.35
CA VAL A 268 -25.07 -16.01 42.95
C VAL A 268 -25.27 -15.31 44.29
N ALA A 269 -26.30 -14.49 44.39
CA ALA A 269 -26.73 -13.89 45.64
C ALA A 269 -28.05 -14.52 46.14
N MET A 270 -28.09 -15.04 47.35
CA MET A 270 -29.31 -15.48 47.99
C MET A 270 -29.99 -14.30 48.63
N VAL A 271 -31.21 -14.01 48.22
CA VAL A 271 -32.04 -12.91 48.76
C VAL A 271 -33.33 -13.46 49.35
N PRO A 272 -33.91 -12.81 50.36
CA PRO A 272 -35.22 -13.20 50.92
C PRO A 272 -36.29 -13.21 49.82
N THR A 273 -37.22 -14.20 49.88
CA THR A 273 -38.26 -14.39 48.89
C THR A 273 -39.13 -13.15 48.68
N ASP A 274 -39.39 -12.36 49.73
CA ASP A 274 -40.19 -11.15 49.68
C ASP A 274 -39.48 -10.00 48.92
N SER A 275 -38.20 -10.11 48.68
CA SER A 275 -37.37 -9.14 47.90
C SER A 275 -37.31 -9.46 46.42
N LEU A 276 -37.73 -10.66 46.01
CA LEU A 276 -37.71 -11.12 44.63
C LEU A 276 -38.75 -10.37 43.79
N GLY A 277 -38.66 -9.34 43.27
CA GLY A 277 -39.59 -8.49 42.53
C GLY A 277 -39.47 -7.01 42.86
N LYS A 278 -38.69 -6.72 43.90
CA LYS A 278 -38.29 -5.33 44.24
C LYS A 278 -36.91 -4.98 43.72
N ASN A 279 -36.21 -5.94 43.10
CA ASN A 279 -34.87 -5.75 42.56
C ASN A 279 -34.95 -5.47 41.06
N GLU A 280 -34.28 -4.46 40.61
CA GLU A 280 -34.28 -4.06 39.18
C GLU A 280 -32.86 -4.19 38.60
N TRP A 281 -32.80 -4.83 37.48
CA TRP A 281 -31.56 -4.97 36.71
C TRP A 281 -31.60 -4.07 35.49
N ILE A 282 -30.85 -2.96 35.47
CA ILE A 282 -30.71 -2.05 34.36
C ILE A 282 -29.51 -2.44 33.54
N LYS A 283 -29.77 -2.90 32.32
CA LYS A 283 -28.73 -3.17 31.34
C LYS A 283 -28.33 -1.88 30.65
N PHE A 284 -27.04 -1.66 30.48
CA PHE A 284 -26.49 -0.53 29.72
C PHE A 284 -26.24 -0.85 28.25
N TRP A 285 -26.87 -1.90 27.77
CA TRP A 285 -26.80 -2.26 26.37
C TRP A 285 -27.65 -1.28 25.55
N THR A 286 -26.99 -0.62 24.57
CA THR A 286 -27.65 0.34 23.66
C THR A 286 -27.74 -0.24 22.26
N ASP A 287 -28.62 0.30 21.41
CA ASP A 287 -28.70 -0.05 19.99
C ASP A 287 -27.36 0.19 19.25
N LEU A 288 -26.52 1.09 19.76
CA LEU A 288 -25.18 1.32 19.23
C LEU A 288 -24.29 0.09 19.43
N ASP A 289 -24.37 -0.54 20.60
CA ASP A 289 -23.56 -1.71 20.92
C ASP A 289 -23.87 -2.89 20.00
N GLU A 290 -25.11 -3.04 19.60
CA GLU A 290 -25.54 -4.08 18.64
C GLU A 290 -25.04 -3.80 17.22
N LYS A 291 -25.02 -2.52 16.82
CA LYS A 291 -24.74 -2.10 15.44
C LYS A 291 -23.31 -1.69 15.18
N VAL A 292 -22.47 -1.59 16.22
CA VAL A 292 -21.10 -1.06 16.07
C VAL A 292 -20.25 -1.86 15.08
N VAL A 293 -20.44 -3.18 15.00
CA VAL A 293 -19.72 -4.06 14.06
C VAL A 293 -20.15 -3.74 12.62
N GLU A 294 -21.45 -3.61 12.36
CA GLU A 294 -21.95 -3.23 11.03
C GLU A 294 -21.49 -1.83 10.62
N MET A 295 -21.47 -0.89 11.57
CA MET A 295 -20.98 0.47 11.33
C MET A 295 -19.48 0.48 11.02
N ARG A 296 -18.69 -0.37 11.70
CA ARG A 296 -17.27 -0.57 11.43
C ARG A 296 -17.06 -1.11 10.00
N ASP A 297 -17.78 -2.16 9.62
CA ASP A 297 -17.67 -2.75 8.29
C ASP A 297 -18.09 -1.76 7.19
N ALA A 298 -19.15 -0.99 7.43
CA ALA A 298 -19.54 0.09 6.52
C ALA A 298 -18.48 1.19 6.40
N ALA A 299 -17.77 1.51 7.49
CA ALA A 299 -16.66 2.45 7.47
C ALA A 299 -15.46 1.89 6.70
N ILE A 300 -15.16 0.59 6.83
CA ILE A 300 -14.09 -0.07 6.05
C ILE A 300 -14.42 -0.08 4.55
N LYS A 301 -15.66 -0.38 4.16
CA LYS A 301 -16.11 -0.28 2.77
C LYS A 301 -15.92 1.11 2.20
N ARG A 302 -16.32 2.13 2.97
CA ARG A 302 -16.14 3.54 2.58
C ARG A 302 -14.66 3.92 2.49
N LEU A 303 -13.82 3.41 3.41
CA LEU A 303 -12.38 3.60 3.38
C LEU A 303 -11.77 3.01 2.11
N ALA A 304 -12.12 1.76 1.76
CA ALA A 304 -11.62 1.10 0.56
C ALA A 304 -11.93 1.91 -0.70
N LEU A 305 -13.18 2.35 -0.87
CA LEU A 305 -13.60 3.21 -1.98
C LEU A 305 -12.86 4.54 -1.98
N GLY A 306 -12.65 5.14 -0.80
CA GLY A 306 -11.92 6.39 -0.66
C GLY A 306 -10.41 6.27 -0.89
N LEU A 307 -9.86 5.07 -0.83
CA LEU A 307 -8.45 4.77 -1.12
C LEU A 307 -8.26 4.21 -2.55
N ASP A 308 -9.29 4.24 -3.38
CA ASP A 308 -9.28 3.76 -4.76
C ASP A 308 -8.90 2.27 -4.87
N VAL A 309 -9.33 1.45 -3.90
CA VAL A 309 -9.15 -0.01 -3.94
C VAL A 309 -10.51 -0.69 -3.87
N PRO A 310 -10.66 -1.85 -4.52
CA PRO A 310 -11.89 -2.64 -4.39
C PRO A 310 -12.14 -3.01 -2.92
N PRO A 311 -13.37 -2.89 -2.40
CA PRO A 311 -13.69 -3.27 -1.02
C PRO A 311 -13.31 -4.72 -0.68
N GLU A 312 -13.33 -5.60 -1.68
CA GLU A 312 -12.97 -7.02 -1.56
C GLU A 312 -11.50 -7.21 -1.15
N VAL A 313 -10.64 -6.25 -1.47
CA VAL A 313 -9.23 -6.24 -1.05
C VAL A 313 -9.11 -6.15 0.48
N LEU A 314 -10.01 -5.40 1.15
CA LEU A 314 -10.01 -5.22 2.60
C LEU A 314 -10.90 -6.23 3.35
N LEU A 315 -12.05 -6.57 2.78
CA LEU A 315 -13.06 -7.40 3.45
C LEU A 315 -12.94 -8.89 3.11
N GLY A 316 -12.09 -9.23 2.12
CA GLY A 316 -12.00 -10.58 1.60
C GLY A 316 -13.11 -10.90 0.59
N VAL A 317 -12.92 -12.02 -0.11
CA VAL A 317 -13.74 -12.45 -1.27
C VAL A 317 -14.72 -13.54 -0.84
N ALA A 318 -15.37 -13.43 0.32
CA ALA A 318 -16.19 -14.50 0.87
C ALA A 318 -17.31 -14.98 -0.08
N ASP A 319 -17.83 -14.08 -0.94
CA ASP A 319 -18.96 -14.36 -1.85
C ASP A 319 -18.66 -14.05 -3.34
N ALA A 320 -17.45 -13.67 -3.71
CA ALA A 320 -17.14 -13.33 -5.10
C ALA A 320 -16.71 -14.56 -5.90
N ASN A 321 -17.29 -14.72 -7.09
CA ASN A 321 -16.80 -15.65 -8.08
C ASN A 321 -15.36 -15.23 -8.47
N HIS A 322 -14.44 -16.19 -8.62
CA HIS A 322 -13.04 -15.96 -9.01
C HIS A 322 -12.88 -15.03 -10.22
N TRP A 323 -13.81 -15.07 -11.15
CA TRP A 323 -13.84 -14.20 -12.33
C TRP A 323 -14.08 -12.73 -11.98
N ASN A 324 -15.03 -12.45 -11.08
CA ASN A 324 -15.34 -11.07 -10.66
C ASN A 324 -14.20 -10.48 -9.82
N ALA A 325 -13.58 -11.28 -8.96
CA ALA A 325 -12.42 -10.87 -8.18
C ALA A 325 -11.24 -10.49 -9.09
N TRP A 326 -10.94 -11.32 -10.08
CA TRP A 326 -9.91 -11.05 -11.06
C TRP A 326 -10.18 -9.79 -11.89
N LEU A 327 -11.40 -9.60 -12.38
CA LEU A 327 -11.79 -8.43 -13.17
C LEU A 327 -11.67 -7.13 -12.35
N SER A 328 -12.04 -7.20 -11.08
CA SER A 328 -11.93 -6.08 -10.14
C SER A 328 -10.47 -5.71 -9.89
N GLU A 329 -9.59 -6.71 -9.68
CA GLU A 329 -8.16 -6.50 -9.47
C GLU A 329 -7.48 -5.93 -10.73
N GLU A 330 -7.77 -6.45 -11.92
CA GLU A 330 -7.23 -5.91 -13.17
C GLU A 330 -7.68 -4.47 -13.43
N SER A 331 -8.94 -4.16 -13.11
CA SER A 331 -9.46 -2.79 -13.23
C SER A 331 -8.75 -1.84 -12.27
N ALA A 332 -8.51 -2.26 -11.01
CA ALA A 332 -7.78 -1.47 -10.03
C ALA A 332 -6.32 -1.23 -10.46
N VAL A 333 -5.66 -2.24 -11.02
CA VAL A 333 -4.29 -2.09 -11.57
C VAL A 333 -4.27 -1.03 -12.66
N LYS A 334 -5.15 -1.12 -13.65
CA LYS A 334 -5.19 -0.18 -14.78
C LYS A 334 -5.56 1.24 -14.37
N ALA A 335 -6.56 1.38 -13.50
CA ALA A 335 -7.09 2.69 -13.15
C ALA A 335 -6.23 3.44 -12.13
N HIS A 336 -5.61 2.74 -11.19
CA HIS A 336 -4.99 3.36 -10.02
C HIS A 336 -3.50 3.08 -9.85
N LEU A 337 -2.99 1.94 -10.31
CA LEU A 337 -1.58 1.57 -10.11
C LEU A 337 -0.69 1.94 -11.31
N GLU A 338 -1.13 1.70 -12.54
CA GLU A 338 -0.36 2.11 -13.74
C GLU A 338 -0.07 3.62 -13.78
N PRO A 339 -0.98 4.53 -13.41
CA PRO A 339 -0.67 5.95 -13.32
C PRO A 339 0.45 6.28 -12.32
N LYS A 340 0.54 5.55 -11.20
CA LYS A 340 1.65 5.74 -10.23
C LYS A 340 2.99 5.31 -10.83
N LEU A 341 3.01 4.21 -11.60
CA LEU A 341 4.21 3.78 -12.33
C LEU A 341 4.64 4.80 -13.37
N ALA A 342 3.71 5.45 -14.05
CA ALA A 342 4.03 6.52 -14.98
C ALA A 342 4.71 7.71 -14.30
N ILE A 343 4.29 8.07 -13.09
CA ILE A 343 4.91 9.16 -12.31
C ILE A 343 6.37 8.84 -12.00
N ILE A 344 6.66 7.65 -11.47
CA ILE A 344 8.04 7.28 -11.12
C ILE A 344 8.91 7.09 -12.38
N ALA A 345 8.38 6.47 -13.43
CA ALA A 345 9.10 6.29 -14.69
C ALA A 345 9.50 7.63 -15.29
N TYR A 346 8.60 8.60 -15.30
CA TYR A 346 8.89 9.95 -15.75
C TYR A 346 9.93 10.65 -14.85
N ALA A 347 9.76 10.54 -13.53
CA ALA A 347 10.70 11.11 -12.57
C ALA A 347 12.12 10.61 -12.81
N LEU A 348 12.28 9.31 -13.00
CA LEU A 348 13.58 8.68 -13.27
C LEU A 348 14.11 9.03 -14.66
N THR A 349 13.25 9.18 -15.65
CA THR A 349 13.66 9.63 -16.99
C THR A 349 14.37 10.98 -16.89
N GLU A 350 13.70 12.00 -16.35
CA GLU A 350 14.22 13.37 -16.36
C GLU A 350 15.32 13.60 -15.31
N GLN A 351 15.20 12.96 -14.15
CA GLN A 351 16.07 13.30 -13.01
C GLN A 351 17.27 12.37 -12.87
N TYR A 352 17.23 11.21 -13.50
CA TYR A 352 18.30 10.21 -13.42
C TYR A 352 18.81 9.79 -14.80
N LEU A 353 18.00 9.13 -15.64
CA LEU A 353 18.46 8.49 -16.87
C LEU A 353 19.05 9.49 -17.87
N GLN A 354 18.30 10.50 -18.26
CA GLN A 354 18.77 11.50 -19.23
C GLN A 354 20.01 12.26 -18.75
N PRO A 355 20.09 12.72 -17.48
CA PRO A 355 21.32 13.29 -16.94
C PRO A 355 22.51 12.34 -16.93
N ALA A 356 22.29 11.04 -16.65
CA ALA A 356 23.36 10.03 -16.65
C ALA A 356 23.89 9.75 -18.05
N LEU A 357 23.01 9.76 -19.06
CA LEU A 357 23.38 9.53 -20.45
C LEU A 357 23.98 10.76 -21.14
N LYS A 358 23.85 11.93 -20.54
CA LYS A 358 24.34 13.18 -21.11
C LYS A 358 25.88 13.14 -21.24
N GLY A 359 26.35 13.15 -22.49
CA GLY A 359 27.77 13.04 -22.81
C GLY A 359 28.24 11.63 -23.15
N LEU A 360 27.42 10.59 -22.89
CA LEU A 360 27.68 9.22 -23.31
C LEU A 360 27.02 8.91 -24.67
N VAL A 361 25.80 9.43 -24.88
CA VAL A 361 25.06 9.30 -26.15
C VAL A 361 24.69 10.67 -26.68
N PRO A 362 24.62 10.85 -28.02
CA PRO A 362 24.29 12.15 -28.61
C PRO A 362 22.82 12.57 -28.36
N ASP A 363 21.91 11.59 -28.29
CA ASP A 363 20.46 11.81 -28.24
C ASP A 363 19.88 11.42 -26.88
N ALA A 364 20.50 11.83 -25.76
CA ALA A 364 20.07 11.46 -24.41
C ALA A 364 18.60 11.84 -24.11
N GLU A 365 18.06 12.86 -24.78
CA GLU A 365 16.67 13.32 -24.64
C GLU A 365 15.64 12.34 -25.25
N ASP A 366 16.09 11.42 -26.10
CA ASP A 366 15.23 10.40 -26.72
C ASP A 366 15.17 9.10 -25.90
N TYR A 367 15.86 9.05 -24.77
CA TYR A 367 15.82 7.93 -23.86
C TYR A 367 14.83 8.17 -22.71
N PHE A 368 14.04 7.15 -22.41
CA PHE A 368 12.96 7.18 -21.43
C PHE A 368 13.02 5.94 -20.55
N VAL A 369 12.54 6.08 -19.33
CA VAL A 369 12.17 4.94 -18.49
C VAL A 369 10.70 4.63 -18.75
N ILE A 370 10.36 3.41 -19.02
CA ILE A 370 8.98 2.94 -19.15
C ILE A 370 8.73 1.82 -18.15
N ALA A 371 7.48 1.69 -17.72
CA ALA A 371 7.08 0.60 -16.84
C ALA A 371 6.52 -0.56 -17.68
N ASP A 372 7.15 -1.71 -17.58
CA ASP A 372 6.59 -2.98 -18.06
C ASP A 372 5.69 -3.54 -16.96
N THR A 373 4.38 -3.54 -17.23
CA THR A 373 3.33 -4.02 -16.33
C THR A 373 2.92 -5.46 -16.60
N SER A 374 3.62 -6.17 -17.48
CA SER A 374 3.28 -7.56 -17.85
C SER A 374 3.28 -8.51 -16.63
N GLY A 375 4.15 -8.28 -15.64
CA GLY A 375 4.21 -9.04 -14.40
C GLY A 375 3.07 -8.74 -13.41
N ILE A 376 2.38 -7.61 -13.56
CA ILE A 376 1.27 -7.20 -12.70
C ILE A 376 -0.07 -7.72 -13.25
N ARG A 377 -0.21 -7.69 -14.58
CA ARG A 377 -1.44 -8.12 -15.24
C ARG A 377 -1.58 -9.62 -15.11
N LEU A 378 -2.49 -10.06 -14.25
CA LEU A 378 -2.95 -11.44 -14.24
C LEU A 378 -3.63 -11.70 -15.58
N ARG A 379 -2.92 -12.35 -16.50
CA ARG A 379 -3.53 -12.77 -17.77
C ARG A 379 -4.54 -13.86 -17.46
N PRO A 380 -5.82 -13.75 -17.91
CA PRO A 380 -6.70 -14.90 -17.91
C PRO A 380 -5.97 -16.05 -18.59
N ASN A 381 -6.23 -17.26 -18.15
CA ASN A 381 -5.69 -18.45 -18.82
C ASN A 381 -6.21 -18.47 -20.27
N ARG A 382 -5.41 -17.93 -21.18
CA ARG A 382 -5.69 -17.90 -22.62
C ARG A 382 -5.21 -19.14 -23.35
N SER A 383 -4.84 -20.19 -22.59
CA SER A 383 -4.30 -21.40 -23.18
C SER A 383 -5.22 -21.96 -24.27
N GLN A 384 -6.52 -21.90 -24.02
CA GLN A 384 -7.50 -22.42 -24.97
C GLN A 384 -7.62 -21.56 -26.23
N GLU A 385 -7.73 -20.23 -26.06
CA GLU A 385 -7.70 -19.29 -27.20
C GLU A 385 -6.37 -19.38 -27.98
N ALA A 386 -5.26 -19.49 -27.26
CA ALA A 386 -3.94 -19.62 -27.87
C ALA A 386 -3.80 -20.90 -28.68
N ILE A 387 -4.37 -22.02 -28.21
CA ILE A 387 -4.43 -23.28 -28.95
C ILE A 387 -5.28 -23.11 -30.21
N GLU A 388 -6.46 -22.50 -30.11
CA GLU A 388 -7.34 -22.28 -31.27
C GLU A 388 -6.70 -21.36 -32.31
N LEU A 389 -6.03 -20.27 -31.89
CA LEU A 389 -5.31 -19.38 -32.80
C LEU A 389 -4.09 -20.05 -33.44
N TYR A 390 -3.40 -20.91 -32.66
CA TYR A 390 -2.29 -21.70 -33.19
C TYR A 390 -2.76 -22.73 -34.23
N ASP A 391 -3.87 -23.42 -33.99
CA ASP A 391 -4.46 -24.38 -34.92
C ASP A 391 -4.96 -23.72 -36.22
N ARG A 392 -5.37 -22.44 -36.15
CA ARG A 392 -5.72 -21.61 -37.31
C ARG A 392 -4.49 -21.05 -38.05
N GLY A 393 -3.29 -21.20 -37.48
CA GLY A 393 -2.05 -20.64 -38.05
C GLY A 393 -1.86 -19.14 -37.81
N GLU A 394 -2.65 -18.52 -36.92
CA GLU A 394 -2.59 -17.08 -36.59
C GLU A 394 -1.61 -16.79 -35.46
N LEU A 395 -1.17 -17.82 -34.72
CA LEU A 395 -0.26 -17.68 -33.59
C LEU A 395 0.99 -18.55 -33.81
N SER A 396 2.17 -18.02 -33.46
CA SER A 396 3.42 -18.81 -33.54
C SER A 396 3.54 -19.78 -32.36
N GLY A 397 4.27 -20.90 -32.54
CA GLY A 397 4.53 -21.87 -31.46
C GLY A 397 5.28 -21.27 -30.26
N ILE A 398 6.06 -20.20 -30.46
CA ILE A 398 6.72 -19.43 -29.41
C ILE A 398 5.65 -18.70 -28.57
N ALA A 399 4.73 -18.03 -29.25
CA ALA A 399 3.64 -17.30 -28.56
C ALA A 399 2.69 -18.27 -27.86
N LEU A 400 2.37 -19.43 -28.45
CA LEU A 400 1.56 -20.47 -27.81
C LEU A 400 2.21 -20.96 -26.51
N ARG A 401 3.49 -21.30 -26.52
CA ARG A 401 4.21 -21.74 -25.32
C ARG A 401 4.15 -20.68 -24.22
N ARG A 402 4.42 -19.42 -24.57
CA ARG A 402 4.36 -18.32 -23.63
C ARG A 402 2.96 -18.15 -22.99
N GLU A 403 1.89 -18.29 -23.75
CA GLU A 403 0.51 -18.15 -23.26
C GLU A 403 0.05 -19.40 -22.47
N THR A 404 0.65 -20.57 -22.74
CA THR A 404 0.36 -21.83 -22.04
C THR A 404 1.29 -22.13 -20.86
N GLY A 405 2.29 -21.25 -20.61
CA GLY A 405 3.21 -21.36 -19.48
C GLY A 405 4.44 -22.24 -19.70
N PHE A 406 4.67 -22.73 -20.92
CA PHE A 406 5.87 -23.48 -21.29
C PHE A 406 7.02 -22.55 -21.65
N GLN A 407 8.25 -22.99 -21.39
CA GLN A 407 9.48 -22.25 -21.71
C GLN A 407 9.91 -22.48 -23.18
N GLN A 408 10.85 -21.66 -23.63
CA GLN A 408 11.39 -21.80 -24.99
C GLN A 408 12.14 -23.12 -25.19
N GLU A 409 12.77 -23.61 -24.11
CA GLU A 409 13.51 -24.89 -24.10
C GLU A 409 12.60 -26.11 -24.23
N ASP A 410 11.30 -25.97 -23.92
CA ASP A 410 10.28 -27.01 -24.12
C ASP A 410 9.88 -27.17 -25.59
N ALA A 411 10.50 -26.40 -26.51
CA ALA A 411 10.24 -26.52 -27.93
C ALA A 411 10.68 -27.88 -28.44
N PRO A 412 9.83 -28.59 -29.21
CA PRO A 412 10.23 -29.88 -29.78
C PRO A 412 11.40 -29.71 -30.74
N GLY A 413 12.40 -30.57 -30.66
CA GLY A 413 13.48 -30.62 -31.64
C GLY A 413 12.99 -31.15 -33.00
N ASP A 414 13.80 -30.92 -34.05
CA ASP A 414 13.44 -31.27 -35.44
C ASP A 414 13.00 -32.73 -35.62
N GLU A 415 13.63 -33.66 -34.94
CA GLU A 415 13.29 -35.07 -34.98
C GLU A 415 11.93 -35.37 -34.35
N GLN A 416 11.60 -34.70 -33.25
CA GLN A 416 10.29 -34.82 -32.58
C GLN A 416 9.18 -34.24 -33.46
N VAL A 417 9.42 -33.09 -34.11
CA VAL A 417 8.49 -32.49 -35.08
C VAL A 417 8.26 -33.44 -36.24
N ARG A 418 9.32 -34.09 -36.77
CA ARG A 418 9.22 -35.04 -37.83
C ARG A 418 8.39 -36.28 -37.45
N ILE A 419 8.62 -36.85 -36.29
CA ILE A 419 7.86 -37.99 -35.79
C ILE A 419 6.38 -37.60 -35.59
N TRP A 420 6.10 -36.41 -35.06
CA TRP A 420 4.75 -35.90 -34.92
C TRP A 420 4.02 -35.72 -36.25
N LEU A 421 4.71 -35.14 -37.26
CA LEU A 421 4.17 -35.00 -38.60
C LEU A 421 3.85 -36.37 -39.23
N LEU A 422 4.74 -37.33 -39.11
CA LEU A 422 4.52 -38.69 -39.61
C LEU A 422 3.31 -39.37 -38.95
N ARG A 423 3.14 -39.18 -37.63
CA ARG A 423 1.96 -39.65 -36.91
C ARG A 423 0.68 -38.97 -37.38
N LYS A 424 0.70 -37.64 -37.57
CA LYS A 424 -0.48 -36.89 -38.05
C LYS A 424 -0.88 -37.28 -39.46
N ILE A 425 0.06 -37.54 -40.33
CA ILE A 425 -0.20 -38.04 -41.68
C ILE A 425 -0.78 -39.48 -41.63
N ALA A 426 -0.25 -40.32 -40.76
CA ALA A 426 -0.73 -41.68 -40.59
C ALA A 426 -2.14 -41.77 -39.96
N THR A 427 -2.49 -40.82 -39.10
CA THR A 427 -3.82 -40.73 -38.44
C THR A 427 -4.83 -39.88 -39.23
N GLY A 428 -4.36 -39.01 -40.14
CA GLY A 428 -5.18 -38.11 -40.94
C GLY A 428 -5.96 -38.77 -42.09
N SER A 429 -5.85 -40.11 -42.24
CA SER A 429 -6.68 -40.87 -43.20
C SER A 429 -8.04 -41.34 -42.62
N THR A 430 -8.37 -40.94 -41.35
CA THR A 430 -9.66 -41.24 -40.75
C THR A 430 -10.23 -39.99 -40.09
N SER A 431 -10.75 -39.05 -40.85
CA SER A 431 -11.77 -38.13 -40.37
C SER A 431 -13.11 -38.86 -40.46
N PRO A 432 -13.86 -39.05 -39.41
CA PRO A 432 -15.27 -39.32 -39.51
C PRO A 432 -15.95 -37.99 -39.83
N GLU A 433 -16.58 -37.91 -41.00
CA GLU A 433 -17.70 -37.03 -41.23
C GLU A 433 -18.76 -37.25 -40.15
N GLN A 434 -19.04 -36.19 -39.33
CA GLN A 434 -20.39 -35.83 -38.96
C GLN A 434 -20.35 -34.45 -38.27
#